data_35b444bba0b83549baae361c267ef144
#
_entry.id   35b444bba0b83549baae361c267ef144
#
_cell.length_a   1.000
_cell.length_b   1.000
_cell.length_c   1.000
_cell.angle_alpha   90.00
_cell.angle_beta   90.00
_cell.angle_gamma   90.00
#
_symmetry.space_group_name_H-M   'P 1'
#
loop_
_entity.id
_entity.type
_entity.pdbx_description
1 polymer ?
#
loop_
_entity_poly.entity_id
_entity_poly.type
_entity_poly.pdbx_seq_one_letter_code
_entity_poly.pdbx_strand_id
1 'polypeptide(L)' 'MKVHYDPETDTLTIRLREERIKESDEVREGLLVDYGYDGGVVRFEVLRASKVVEKANEM' A
#
# COMPACT_ATOMS: atom_id res chain seq x y z
N MET A 1 0.51 3.69 12.43
CA MET A 1 0.00 3.01 11.21
C MET A 1 -1.22 3.75 10.66
N LYS A 2 -1.25 3.95 9.37
CA LYS A 2 -2.38 4.61 8.71
C LYS A 2 -2.89 3.76 7.56
N VAL A 3 -4.21 3.67 7.45
CA VAL A 3 -4.86 2.96 6.35
C VAL A 3 -5.70 3.98 5.57
N HIS A 4 -5.51 4.03 4.27
CA HIS A 4 -6.23 4.94 3.41
C HIS A 4 -6.69 4.22 2.14
N TYR A 5 -7.97 4.37 1.82
CA TYR A 5 -8.52 3.86 0.58
C TYR A 5 -8.93 5.03 -0.32
N ASP A 6 -8.43 5.02 -1.55
CA ASP A 6 -8.79 6.02 -2.55
C ASP A 6 -9.75 5.40 -3.57
N PRO A 7 -11.04 5.78 -3.53
CA PRO A 7 -12.03 5.20 -4.45
C PRO A 7 -11.83 5.61 -5.91
N GLU A 8 -11.19 6.73 -6.17
CA GLU A 8 -10.97 7.17 -7.55
C GLU A 8 -10.00 6.26 -8.29
N THR A 9 -8.94 5.84 -7.60
CA THR A 9 -7.94 4.96 -8.19
C THR A 9 -8.10 3.51 -7.76
N ASP A 10 -9.05 3.24 -6.84
CA ASP A 10 -9.27 1.92 -6.25
C ASP A 10 -7.98 1.37 -5.65
N THR A 11 -7.28 2.22 -4.90
CA THR A 11 -6.00 1.89 -4.28
C THR A 11 -6.11 1.94 -2.77
N LEU A 12 -5.68 0.87 -2.11
CA LEU A 12 -5.61 0.82 -0.65
C LEU A 12 -4.14 0.97 -0.25
N THR A 13 -3.88 1.92 0.63
CA THR A 13 -2.53 2.18 1.14
C THR A 13 -2.50 1.91 2.63
N ILE A 14 -1.50 1.12 3.06
CA ILE A 14 -1.27 0.82 4.47
C ILE A 14 0.13 1.30 4.80
N ARG A 15 0.22 2.40 5.54
CA ARG A 15 1.51 2.98 5.94
C ARG A 15 1.84 2.52 7.36
N LEU A 16 2.95 1.82 7.48
CA LEU A 16 3.39 1.26 8.77
C LEU A 16 4.13 2.30 9.61
N ARG A 17 4.87 3.20 8.96
CA ARG A 17 5.64 4.22 9.67
C ARG A 17 5.90 5.43 8.77
N GLU A 18 6.20 6.56 9.38
CA GLU A 18 6.47 7.81 8.69
C GLU A 18 7.96 7.90 8.38
N GLU A 19 8.36 7.27 7.28
CA GLU A 19 9.73 7.28 6.80
C GLU A 19 9.74 7.57 5.31
N ARG A 20 10.87 8.05 4.81
CA ARG A 20 11.03 8.27 3.38
C ARG A 20 11.18 6.93 2.67
N ILE A 21 10.60 6.84 1.50
CA ILE A 21 10.67 5.62 0.69
C ILE A 21 11.89 5.71 -0.22
N LYS A 22 12.73 4.69 -0.16
CA LYS A 22 13.91 4.59 -1.01
C LYS A 22 13.58 3.87 -2.32
N GLU A 23 12.85 2.77 -2.24
CA GLU A 23 12.51 1.97 -3.40
C GLU A 23 11.21 1.21 -3.18
N SER A 24 10.58 0.82 -4.27
CA SER A 24 9.34 0.07 -4.26
C SER A 24 9.49 -1.16 -5.14
N ASP A 25 8.82 -2.24 -4.76
CA ASP A 25 8.87 -3.50 -5.47
C ASP A 25 7.46 -4.06 -5.61
N GLU A 26 7.09 -4.43 -6.82
CA GLU A 26 5.80 -5.09 -7.05
C GLU A 26 6.01 -6.59 -6.81
N VAL A 27 5.74 -7.01 -5.59
CA VAL A 27 6.01 -8.39 -5.16
C VAL A 27 5.01 -9.39 -5.73
N ARG A 28 3.83 -8.89 -6.08
CA ARG A 28 2.82 -9.65 -6.81
C ARG A 28 2.05 -8.65 -7.67
N GLU A 29 1.40 -9.11 -8.71
CA GLU A 29 0.61 -8.22 -9.54
C GLU A 29 -0.38 -7.44 -8.69
N GLY A 30 -0.23 -6.11 -8.71
CA GLY A 30 -1.11 -5.22 -7.97
C GLY A 30 -0.76 -5.03 -6.50
N LEU A 31 0.32 -5.63 -6.01
CA LEU A 31 0.76 -5.44 -4.63
C LEU A 31 2.18 -4.89 -4.61
N LEU A 32 2.30 -3.63 -4.18
CA LEU A 32 3.59 -2.95 -4.08
C LEU A 32 4.01 -2.86 -2.62
N VAL A 33 5.30 -3.08 -2.39
CA VAL A 33 5.91 -2.92 -1.07
C VAL A 33 6.93 -1.80 -1.18
N ASP A 34 6.80 -0.80 -0.33
CA ASP A 34 7.68 0.36 -0.33
C ASP A 34 8.65 0.25 0.83
N TYR A 35 9.95 0.32 0.51
CA TYR A 35 11.04 0.15 1.48
C TYR A 35 11.69 1.48 1.82
N GLY A 36 12.07 1.64 3.07
CA GLY A 36 12.80 2.81 3.52
C GLY A 36 14.31 2.64 3.34
N TYR A 37 15.05 3.67 3.78
CA TYR A 37 16.50 3.68 3.63
C TYR A 37 17.20 2.68 4.55
N ASP A 38 16.50 2.20 5.58
CA ASP A 38 17.03 1.17 6.47
C ASP A 38 16.73 -0.26 5.98
N GLY A 39 16.08 -0.37 4.82
CA GLY A 39 15.73 -1.67 4.25
C GLY A 39 14.43 -2.26 4.77
N GLY A 40 13.79 -1.61 5.74
CA GLY A 40 12.53 -2.08 6.29
C GLY A 40 11.34 -1.61 5.48
N VAL A 41 10.22 -2.28 5.66
CA VAL A 41 8.98 -1.93 4.97
C VAL A 41 8.37 -0.67 5.59
N VAL A 42 8.04 0.30 4.74
CA VAL A 42 7.40 1.55 5.16
C VAL A 42 5.91 1.50 4.86
N ARG A 43 5.55 1.01 3.69
CA ARG A 43 4.17 1.10 3.20
C ARG A 43 3.85 -0.04 2.25
N PHE A 44 2.58 -0.46 2.26
CA PHE A 44 2.03 -1.37 1.24
C PHE A 44 1.01 -0.61 0.41
N GLU A 45 0.94 -0.92 -0.88
CA GLU A 45 -0.08 -0.37 -1.77
C GLU A 45 -0.74 -1.51 -2.52
N VAL A 46 -2.07 -1.58 -2.42
CA VAL A 46 -2.87 -2.59 -3.11
C VAL A 46 -3.64 -1.91 -4.23
N LEU A 47 -3.27 -2.21 -5.46
CA LEU A 47 -3.96 -1.68 -6.64
C LEU A 47 -5.20 -2.53 -6.92
N ARG A 48 -6.23 -1.90 -7.47
CA ARG A 48 -7.52 -2.55 -7.71
C ARG A 48 -8.01 -3.26 -6.44
N ALA A 49 -7.97 -2.51 -5.34
CA ALA A 49 -8.22 -3.06 -4.02
C ALA A 49 -9.60 -3.71 -3.89
N SER A 50 -10.62 -3.17 -4.56
CA SER A 50 -11.96 -3.73 -4.50
C SER A 50 -12.04 -5.15 -5.06
N LYS A 51 -11.04 -5.58 -5.84
CA LYS A 51 -10.98 -6.92 -6.42
C LYS A 51 -10.27 -7.91 -5.51
N VAL A 52 -9.48 -7.43 -4.56
CA VAL A 52 -8.66 -8.31 -3.71
C VAL A 52 -8.94 -8.16 -2.22
N VAL A 53 -9.48 -7.02 -1.80
CA VAL A 53 -9.76 -6.75 -0.38
C VAL A 53 -11.27 -6.71 -0.19
N GLU A 54 -11.77 -7.56 0.71
CA GLU A 54 -13.18 -7.54 1.04
C GLU A 54 -13.54 -6.24 1.74
N LYS A 55 -14.59 -5.57 1.27
CA LYS A 55 -15.10 -4.31 1.83
C LYS A 55 -14.08 -3.18 1.85
N ALA A 56 -13.25 -3.09 0.82
CA ALA A 56 -12.26 -2.01 0.71
C ALA A 56 -12.92 -0.62 0.80
N ASN A 57 -14.12 -0.47 0.27
CA ASN A 57 -14.84 0.80 0.27
C ASN A 57 -15.35 1.23 1.66
N GLU A 58 -15.18 0.39 2.67
CA GLU A 58 -15.56 0.71 4.04
C GLU A 58 -14.37 1.11 4.91
N MET A 59 -13.20 1.17 4.33
CA MET A 59 -11.98 1.52 5.04
C MET A 59 -11.83 3.02 5.25
#